data_ba111eb39343a554dae0ad0e9c16de19
#
_entry.id   ba111eb39343a554dae0ad0e9c16de19
#
_cell.length_a   1.000
_cell.length_b   1.000
_cell.length_c   1.000
_cell.angle_alpha   90.00
_cell.angle_beta   90.00
_cell.angle_gamma   90.00
#
_symmetry.space_group_name_H-M   'P 1'
#
loop_
_entity.id
_entity.type
_entity.pdbx_description
1 polymer ?
#
loop_
_entity_poly.entity_id
_entity_poly.type
_entity_poly.pdbx_seq_one_letter_code
_entity_poly.pdbx_strand_id
1 'polypeptide(L)'
;MYDKGFLVVTSNVSIDDSHLPFSLSDKMTISKGTEFERDTFQHVLKDAGYFSKMFIKVGAELKVSETTGAVSWVDNDNFIPYICVYSGFNHETPNLTMAGKLLNPKLIFGMQGMYADCSHKSYCAYTLMSFEDLHWMGHQARNETKTYSIDDLNDLSELFKAIILLEEGNHYRRILELYNSTDLITRNSSLLTLSYFSILEALLTNQDKVGITKQLERKTKLLFNIGGEVDHVPFFGTLTNKNLWSKLYDLRSNIAHGNDYTIDINLRDFETVNAYLDLVVSKLLRFSLRNQQLVVDLKSC
;
A
#
# COMPACT_ATOMS: atom_id res chain seq x y z
N MET A 1 -29.98 5.40 9.69
CA MET A 1 -28.99 4.32 9.53
C MET A 1 -28.16 4.71 8.32
N TYR A 2 -26.84 4.77 8.44
CA TYR A 2 -25.97 5.23 7.36
C TYR A 2 -25.88 4.12 6.30
N ASP A 3 -26.52 4.32 5.17
CA ASP A 3 -26.64 3.26 4.14
C ASP A 3 -25.58 3.37 3.03
N LYS A 4 -24.77 4.45 3.06
CA LYS A 4 -23.70 4.69 2.10
C LYS A 4 -22.50 5.34 2.76
N GLY A 5 -21.33 5.02 2.23
CA GLY A 5 -20.08 5.66 2.58
C GLY A 5 -19.12 5.70 1.41
N PHE A 6 -17.95 6.27 1.64
CA PHE A 6 -16.90 6.37 0.65
C PHE A 6 -15.52 6.24 1.27
N LEU A 7 -14.59 5.71 0.51
CA LEU A 7 -13.16 5.70 0.82
C LEU A 7 -12.46 6.65 -0.15
N VAL A 8 -11.58 7.49 0.36
CA VAL A 8 -10.80 8.43 -0.46
C VAL A 8 -9.46 7.82 -0.82
N VAL A 9 -9.13 7.82 -2.10
CA VAL A 9 -7.81 7.44 -2.60
C VAL A 9 -6.82 8.56 -2.28
N THR A 10 -5.76 8.22 -1.57
CA THR A 10 -4.72 9.17 -1.13
C THR A 10 -3.36 8.93 -1.80
N SER A 11 -3.18 7.81 -2.49
CA SER A 11 -1.97 7.56 -3.28
C SER A 11 -1.87 8.50 -4.49
N ASN A 12 -0.64 8.81 -4.92
CA ASN A 12 -0.38 9.67 -6.09
C ASN A 12 -0.61 8.90 -7.39
N VAL A 13 -1.86 8.63 -7.69
CA VAL A 13 -2.29 7.95 -8.91
C VAL A 13 -3.30 8.81 -9.67
N SER A 14 -3.39 8.60 -10.98
CA SER A 14 -4.48 9.08 -11.81
C SER A 14 -5.20 7.88 -12.43
N ILE A 15 -6.48 8.03 -12.71
CA ILE A 15 -7.30 7.02 -13.39
C ILE A 15 -7.91 7.72 -14.59
N ASP A 16 -7.83 7.10 -15.77
CA ASP A 16 -8.46 7.65 -16.98
C ASP A 16 -9.98 7.73 -16.80
N ASP A 17 -10.55 8.86 -17.14
CA ASP A 17 -11.99 9.12 -17.00
C ASP A 17 -12.85 8.13 -17.79
N SER A 18 -12.31 7.60 -18.90
CA SER A 18 -12.99 6.56 -19.69
C SER A 18 -13.19 5.24 -18.95
N HIS A 19 -12.44 5.02 -17.87
CA HIS A 19 -12.53 3.82 -17.03
C HIS A 19 -13.44 4.02 -15.82
N LEU A 20 -13.96 5.22 -15.60
CA LEU A 20 -14.81 5.55 -14.45
C LEU A 20 -16.26 5.82 -14.89
N PRO A 21 -17.26 5.41 -14.09
CA PRO A 21 -17.14 4.67 -12.83
C PRO A 21 -16.76 3.20 -13.05
N PHE A 22 -15.88 2.64 -12.20
CA PHE A 22 -15.44 1.26 -12.25
C PHE A 22 -16.09 0.45 -11.12
N SER A 23 -16.86 -0.59 -11.46
CA SER A 23 -17.52 -1.46 -10.49
C SER A 23 -16.57 -2.54 -9.98
N LEU A 24 -16.31 -2.56 -8.66
CA LEU A 24 -15.55 -3.60 -7.97
C LEU A 24 -16.47 -4.78 -7.58
N SER A 25 -17.69 -4.46 -7.16
CA SER A 25 -18.75 -5.41 -6.80
C SER A 25 -20.11 -4.72 -6.93
N ASP A 26 -21.19 -5.46 -6.68
CA ASP A 26 -22.55 -4.90 -6.66
C ASP A 26 -22.75 -3.77 -5.64
N LYS A 27 -21.83 -3.66 -4.67
CA LYS A 27 -21.92 -2.70 -3.55
C LYS A 27 -20.82 -1.68 -3.55
N MET A 28 -19.79 -1.81 -4.41
CA MET A 28 -18.61 -0.96 -4.41
C MET A 28 -18.26 -0.46 -5.80
N THR A 29 -18.06 0.84 -5.92
CA THR A 29 -17.72 1.48 -7.20
C THR A 29 -16.64 2.54 -7.00
N ILE A 30 -15.57 2.49 -7.79
CA ILE A 30 -14.57 3.56 -7.88
C ILE A 30 -15.07 4.61 -8.85
N SER A 31 -15.01 5.87 -8.45
CA SER A 31 -15.40 7.01 -9.28
C SER A 31 -14.57 8.25 -8.93
N LYS A 32 -14.71 9.30 -9.72
CA LYS A 32 -14.38 10.63 -9.24
C LYS A 32 -15.34 11.04 -8.15
N GLY A 33 -14.83 11.69 -7.11
CA GLY A 33 -15.62 12.36 -6.09
C GLY A 33 -16.33 13.59 -6.64
N THR A 34 -17.14 14.21 -5.80
CA THR A 34 -17.74 15.51 -6.02
C THR A 34 -17.05 16.57 -5.18
N GLU A 35 -17.52 17.80 -5.26
CA GLU A 35 -17.08 18.87 -4.36
C GLU A 35 -17.34 18.54 -2.89
N PHE A 36 -18.41 17.78 -2.61
CA PHE A 36 -18.74 17.35 -1.25
C PHE A 36 -17.66 16.44 -0.65
N GLU A 37 -17.20 15.41 -1.36
CA GLU A 37 -16.13 14.53 -0.87
C GLU A 37 -14.79 15.24 -0.81
N ARG A 38 -14.51 16.16 -1.74
CA ARG A 38 -13.31 17.02 -1.69
C ARG A 38 -13.31 17.86 -0.40
N ASP A 39 -14.40 18.57 -0.16
CA ASP A 39 -14.51 19.49 0.98
C ASP A 39 -14.47 18.72 2.30
N THR A 40 -15.13 17.55 2.33
CA THR A 40 -15.06 16.63 3.48
C THR A 40 -13.62 16.21 3.75
N PHE A 41 -12.90 15.79 2.71
CA PHE A 41 -11.50 15.35 2.83
C PHE A 41 -10.60 16.49 3.32
N GLN A 42 -10.72 17.68 2.73
CA GLN A 42 -9.96 18.86 3.15
C GLN A 42 -10.28 19.27 4.59
N HIS A 43 -11.54 19.17 5.00
CA HIS A 43 -11.94 19.48 6.36
C HIS A 43 -11.34 18.51 7.39
N VAL A 44 -11.41 17.20 7.12
CA VAL A 44 -10.79 16.17 7.98
C VAL A 44 -9.28 16.38 8.11
N LEU A 45 -8.59 16.75 7.03
CA LEU A 45 -7.16 17.07 7.09
C LEU A 45 -6.87 18.30 7.95
N LYS A 46 -7.71 19.35 7.86
CA LYS A 46 -7.57 20.56 8.68
C LYS A 46 -7.80 20.25 10.16
N ASP A 47 -8.82 19.48 10.48
CA ASP A 47 -9.15 19.08 11.86
C ASP A 47 -8.09 18.19 12.51
N ALA A 48 -7.43 17.35 11.70
CA ALA A 48 -6.29 16.57 12.14
C ALA A 48 -5.00 17.40 12.36
N GLY A 49 -5.07 18.72 12.23
CA GLY A 49 -3.94 19.63 12.42
C GLY A 49 -3.02 19.73 11.21
N TYR A 50 -3.42 19.19 10.08
CA TYR A 50 -2.66 19.29 8.84
C TYR A 50 -3.13 20.51 8.06
N PHE A 51 -2.23 21.46 7.88
CA PHE A 51 -2.49 22.56 6.96
C PHE A 51 -2.65 21.99 5.55
N SER A 52 -3.75 22.33 4.88
CA SER A 52 -4.01 21.94 3.49
C SER A 52 -2.82 22.21 2.56
N LYS A 53 -2.01 23.20 2.90
CA LYS A 53 -0.77 23.60 2.20
C LYS A 53 0.37 22.57 2.28
N MET A 54 0.32 21.61 3.21
CA MET A 54 1.32 20.52 3.27
C MET A 54 1.04 19.43 2.22
N PHE A 55 -0.17 19.39 1.68
CA PHE A 55 -0.60 18.40 0.70
C PHE A 55 -0.66 19.01 -0.69
N ILE A 56 0.51 19.08 -1.32
CA ILE A 56 0.67 19.49 -2.71
C ILE A 56 -0.22 18.60 -3.59
N LYS A 57 -0.96 19.20 -4.52
CA LYS A 57 -1.97 18.62 -5.39
C LYS A 57 -3.32 18.30 -4.72
N VAL A 58 -3.37 17.89 -3.48
CA VAL A 58 -4.63 17.51 -2.80
C VAL A 58 -5.33 18.72 -2.21
N GLY A 59 -4.61 19.56 -1.49
CA GLY A 59 -5.17 20.72 -0.81
C GLY A 59 -4.52 22.04 -1.21
N ALA A 60 -3.37 22.03 -1.87
CA ALA A 60 -2.66 23.26 -2.22
C ALA A 60 -1.97 23.17 -3.58
N GLU A 61 -1.99 24.27 -4.29
CA GLU A 61 -1.27 24.51 -5.52
C GLU A 61 -0.20 25.61 -5.31
N LEU A 62 0.98 25.41 -5.92
CA LEU A 62 2.04 26.41 -5.91
C LEU A 62 1.78 27.43 -7.02
N LYS A 63 1.52 28.69 -6.67
CA LYS A 63 1.43 29.78 -7.62
C LYS A 63 2.68 30.66 -7.56
N VAL A 64 3.26 30.90 -8.73
CA VAL A 64 4.36 31.85 -8.89
C VAL A 64 3.78 33.13 -9.45
N SER A 65 3.98 34.25 -8.75
CA SER A 65 3.56 35.56 -9.24
C SER A 65 4.38 35.95 -10.47
N GLU A 66 3.76 36.18 -11.58
CA GLU A 66 4.42 36.58 -12.82
C GLU A 66 5.12 37.95 -12.70
N THR A 67 4.65 38.80 -11.80
CA THR A 67 5.17 40.17 -11.64
C THR A 67 6.32 40.27 -10.64
N THR A 68 6.31 39.44 -9.59
CA THR A 68 7.30 39.54 -8.48
C THR A 68 8.18 38.31 -8.37
N GLY A 69 7.88 37.22 -9.05
CA GLY A 69 8.51 35.91 -8.86
C GLY A 69 8.23 35.28 -7.47
N ALA A 70 7.39 35.91 -6.67
CA ALA A 70 7.04 35.38 -5.35
C ALA A 70 6.25 34.09 -5.48
N VAL A 71 6.62 33.11 -4.66
CA VAL A 71 5.97 31.81 -4.60
C VAL A 71 4.97 31.81 -3.44
N SER A 72 3.71 31.47 -3.73
CA SER A 72 2.66 31.36 -2.72
C SER A 72 1.91 30.04 -2.88
N TRP A 73 1.50 29.46 -1.74
CA TRP A 73 0.57 28.34 -1.72
C TRP A 73 -0.85 28.86 -1.70
N VAL A 74 -1.68 28.38 -2.63
CA VAL A 74 -3.11 28.64 -2.69
C VAL A 74 -3.87 27.34 -2.57
N ASP A 75 -5.11 27.41 -2.06
CA ASP A 75 -5.96 26.23 -1.99
C ASP A 75 -6.26 25.71 -3.41
N ASN A 76 -6.19 24.40 -3.61
CA ASN A 76 -6.49 23.77 -4.89
C ASN A 76 -7.97 23.39 -4.98
N ASP A 77 -8.79 24.36 -5.36
CA ASP A 77 -10.24 24.16 -5.50
C ASP A 77 -10.62 23.26 -6.69
N ASN A 78 -9.66 23.01 -7.60
CA ASN A 78 -9.87 22.15 -8.76
C ASN A 78 -9.55 20.67 -8.48
N PHE A 79 -8.99 20.35 -7.31
CA PHE A 79 -8.71 18.99 -6.95
C PHE A 79 -10.02 18.23 -6.70
N ILE A 80 -10.19 17.11 -7.41
CA ILE A 80 -11.29 16.18 -7.18
C ILE A 80 -10.68 14.82 -6.82
N PRO A 81 -10.95 14.26 -5.64
CA PRO A 81 -10.40 12.97 -5.23
C PRO A 81 -11.02 11.83 -6.03
N TYR A 82 -10.27 10.75 -6.21
CA TYR A 82 -10.87 9.47 -6.53
C TYR A 82 -11.42 8.85 -5.24
N ILE A 83 -12.61 8.28 -5.33
CA ILE A 83 -13.29 7.67 -4.21
C ILE A 83 -13.79 6.27 -4.57
N CYS A 84 -13.90 5.41 -3.56
CA CYS A 84 -14.68 4.19 -3.67
C CYS A 84 -15.96 4.36 -2.87
N VAL A 85 -17.08 4.51 -3.54
CA VAL A 85 -18.41 4.56 -2.91
C VAL A 85 -18.87 3.15 -2.59
N TYR A 86 -19.39 2.94 -1.39
CA TYR A 86 -19.96 1.66 -0.98
C TYR A 86 -21.36 1.85 -0.39
N SER A 87 -22.21 0.82 -0.52
CA SER A 87 -23.57 0.79 0.04
C SER A 87 -23.68 -0.21 1.19
N GLY A 88 -24.42 0.15 2.23
CA GLY A 88 -24.63 -0.63 3.44
C GLY A 88 -23.47 -0.59 4.42
N PHE A 89 -23.64 -1.23 5.58
CA PHE A 89 -22.54 -1.47 6.54
C PHE A 89 -21.56 -2.44 5.88
N ASN A 90 -20.48 -1.90 5.35
CA ASN A 90 -19.60 -2.73 4.55
C ASN A 90 -18.40 -3.21 5.35
N HIS A 91 -18.48 -4.47 5.79
CA HIS A 91 -17.36 -5.18 6.42
C HIS A 91 -16.23 -5.51 5.42
N GLU A 92 -16.43 -5.20 4.14
CA GLU A 92 -15.47 -5.50 3.08
C GLU A 92 -14.47 -4.37 2.83
N THR A 93 -14.65 -3.17 3.41
CA THR A 93 -13.71 -2.06 3.23
C THR A 93 -12.28 -2.40 3.65
N PRO A 94 -12.00 -3.16 4.73
CA PRO A 94 -10.64 -3.62 5.03
C PRO A 94 -10.05 -4.54 3.95
N ASN A 95 -10.88 -5.36 3.32
CA ASN A 95 -10.45 -6.24 2.23
C ASN A 95 -10.02 -5.44 1.00
N LEU A 96 -10.75 -4.37 0.67
CA LEU A 96 -10.39 -3.46 -0.42
C LEU A 96 -9.08 -2.72 -0.11
N THR A 97 -8.90 -2.25 1.12
CA THR A 97 -7.65 -1.61 1.54
C THR A 97 -6.46 -2.56 1.41
N MET A 98 -6.61 -3.82 1.82
CA MET A 98 -5.60 -4.86 1.63
C MET A 98 -5.32 -5.14 0.14
N ALA A 99 -6.35 -5.21 -0.69
CA ALA A 99 -6.20 -5.42 -2.13
C ALA A 99 -5.44 -4.26 -2.80
N GLY A 100 -5.81 -3.02 -2.48
CA GLY A 100 -5.13 -1.83 -3.00
C GLY A 100 -3.65 -1.77 -2.61
N LYS A 101 -3.31 -2.21 -1.40
CA LYS A 101 -1.93 -2.26 -0.92
C LYS A 101 -1.06 -3.28 -1.69
N LEU A 102 -1.66 -4.30 -2.29
CA LEU A 102 -0.95 -5.29 -3.09
C LEU A 102 -0.65 -4.84 -4.52
N LEU A 103 -1.23 -3.75 -5.00
CA LEU A 103 -0.96 -3.22 -6.33
C LEU A 103 0.42 -2.55 -6.41
N ASN A 104 0.92 -2.36 -7.63
CA ASN A 104 2.13 -1.59 -7.89
C ASN A 104 1.90 -0.63 -9.08
N PRO A 105 1.80 0.69 -8.79
CA PRO A 105 1.87 1.35 -7.49
C PRO A 105 0.68 0.97 -6.58
N LYS A 106 0.83 1.17 -5.28
CA LYS A 106 -0.24 0.90 -4.31
C LYS A 106 -1.40 1.88 -4.49
N LEU A 107 -2.63 1.37 -4.42
CA LEU A 107 -3.84 2.18 -4.29
C LEU A 107 -4.22 2.27 -2.81
N ILE A 108 -3.90 3.40 -2.19
CA ILE A 108 -4.11 3.60 -0.75
C ILE A 108 -5.40 4.36 -0.51
N PHE A 109 -6.24 3.82 0.35
CA PHE A 109 -7.46 4.46 0.83
C PHE A 109 -7.19 5.05 2.21
N GLY A 110 -6.90 6.35 2.27
CA GLY A 110 -6.40 7.01 3.49
C GLY A 110 -7.49 7.66 4.35
N MET A 111 -8.72 7.73 3.88
CA MET A 111 -9.84 8.27 4.63
C MET A 111 -11.11 7.49 4.35
N GLN A 112 -11.94 7.33 5.37
CA GLN A 112 -13.30 6.81 5.23
C GLN A 112 -14.29 7.86 5.67
N GLY A 113 -15.30 8.11 4.83
CA GLY A 113 -16.45 8.95 5.14
C GLY A 113 -17.73 8.13 5.07
N MET A 114 -18.74 8.56 5.86
CA MET A 114 -20.09 8.02 5.83
C MET A 114 -21.07 9.19 5.69
N TYR A 115 -22.02 9.07 4.78
CA TYR A 115 -23.06 10.06 4.63
C TYR A 115 -24.04 9.95 5.81
N ALA A 116 -24.32 11.09 6.45
CA ALA A 116 -25.18 11.12 7.64
C ALA A 116 -26.67 11.05 7.29
N ASP A 117 -27.03 11.42 6.06
CA ASP A 117 -28.40 11.42 5.57
C ASP A 117 -28.49 11.08 4.08
N CYS A 118 -29.71 10.82 3.60
CA CYS A 118 -29.96 10.53 2.18
C CYS A 118 -29.73 11.73 1.26
N SER A 119 -29.62 12.93 1.78
CA SER A 119 -29.35 14.15 1.00
C SER A 119 -27.88 14.37 0.74
N HIS A 120 -27.01 13.55 1.33
CA HIS A 120 -25.55 13.63 1.26
C HIS A 120 -24.98 15.02 1.70
N LYS A 121 -25.68 15.71 2.63
CA LYS A 121 -25.29 17.05 3.11
C LYS A 121 -24.55 17.02 4.44
N SER A 122 -24.63 15.92 5.16
CA SER A 122 -23.91 15.72 6.41
C SER A 122 -23.11 14.43 6.36
N TYR A 123 -22.01 14.39 7.10
CA TYR A 123 -21.09 13.25 7.10
C TYR A 123 -20.50 12.98 8.49
N CYS A 124 -20.06 11.76 8.68
CA CYS A 124 -19.08 11.38 9.68
C CYS A 124 -17.88 10.83 8.95
N ALA A 125 -16.71 11.38 9.17
CA ALA A 125 -15.51 10.94 8.48
C ALA A 125 -14.32 10.83 9.43
N TYR A 126 -13.39 9.92 9.13
CA TYR A 126 -12.16 9.74 9.87
C TYR A 126 -11.03 9.30 8.93
N THR A 127 -9.81 9.65 9.31
CA THR A 127 -8.63 9.18 8.59
C THR A 127 -8.33 7.73 8.94
N LEU A 128 -7.88 6.95 7.94
CA LEU A 128 -7.36 5.61 8.09
C LEU A 128 -5.81 5.61 8.09
N MET A 129 -5.21 6.78 7.87
CA MET A 129 -3.76 6.93 7.75
C MET A 129 -3.13 7.27 9.09
N SER A 130 -1.93 6.75 9.31
CA SER A 130 -1.05 7.21 10.38
C SER A 130 -0.51 8.61 10.08
N PHE A 131 0.07 9.27 11.11
CA PHE A 131 0.75 10.55 10.93
C PHE A 131 1.88 10.45 9.88
N GLU A 132 2.65 9.36 9.90
CA GLU A 132 3.75 9.15 8.97
C GLU A 132 3.28 8.98 7.53
N ASP A 133 2.18 8.27 7.32
CA ASP A 133 1.60 8.12 5.98
C ASP A 133 1.13 9.45 5.41
N LEU A 134 0.49 10.27 6.24
CA LEU A 134 0.07 11.61 5.87
C LEU A 134 1.28 12.50 5.52
N HIS A 135 2.32 12.47 6.34
CA HIS A 135 3.56 13.18 6.05
C HIS A 135 4.21 12.72 4.74
N TRP A 136 4.27 11.41 4.54
CA TRP A 136 4.82 10.80 3.34
C TRP A 136 3.99 11.12 2.08
N MET A 137 2.68 11.19 2.19
CA MET A 137 1.81 11.64 1.10
C MET A 137 2.18 13.04 0.58
N GLY A 138 2.53 13.95 1.48
CA GLY A 138 3.04 15.27 1.12
C GLY A 138 4.37 15.22 0.34
N HIS A 139 5.22 14.25 0.63
CA HIS A 139 6.47 14.03 -0.12
C HIS A 139 6.24 13.34 -1.47
N GLN A 140 5.33 12.38 -1.54
CA GLN A 140 5.00 11.69 -2.80
C GLN A 140 4.37 12.60 -3.84
N ALA A 141 3.72 13.69 -3.44
CA ALA A 141 3.17 14.67 -4.37
C ALA A 141 4.22 15.31 -5.30
N ARG A 142 5.51 15.16 -4.98
CA ARG A 142 6.63 15.59 -5.83
C ARG A 142 7.05 14.54 -6.87
N ASN A 143 6.58 13.30 -6.74
CA ASN A 143 6.90 12.22 -7.66
C ASN A 143 5.93 12.22 -8.85
N GLU A 144 6.35 11.58 -9.94
CA GLU A 144 5.48 11.40 -11.10
C GLU A 144 4.21 10.66 -10.70
N THR A 145 3.07 11.19 -11.18
CA THR A 145 1.77 10.54 -11.02
C THR A 145 1.68 9.37 -11.98
N LYS A 146 1.46 8.17 -11.49
CA LYS A 146 1.24 7.00 -12.35
C LYS A 146 -0.23 6.87 -12.70
N THR A 147 -0.51 6.70 -13.99
CA THR A 147 -1.87 6.48 -14.46
C THR A 147 -2.21 4.99 -14.38
N TYR A 148 -3.33 4.67 -13.75
CA TYR A 148 -3.91 3.33 -13.71
C TYR A 148 -4.65 3.04 -15.00
N SER A 149 -4.29 1.93 -15.61
CA SER A 149 -4.99 1.36 -16.76
C SER A 149 -6.24 0.59 -16.30
N ILE A 150 -7.06 0.18 -17.26
CA ILE A 150 -8.17 -0.73 -17.00
C ILE A 150 -7.68 -2.08 -16.43
N ASP A 151 -6.48 -2.53 -16.83
CA ASP A 151 -5.91 -3.77 -16.32
C ASP A 151 -5.51 -3.64 -14.84
N ASP A 152 -5.02 -2.48 -14.40
CA ASP A 152 -4.74 -2.22 -12.99
C ASP A 152 -6.02 -2.24 -12.14
N LEU A 153 -7.13 -1.71 -12.66
CA LEU A 153 -8.44 -1.76 -11.99
C LEU A 153 -9.02 -3.18 -11.96
N ASN A 154 -8.88 -3.93 -13.04
CA ASN A 154 -9.28 -5.34 -13.08
C ASN A 154 -8.46 -6.16 -12.07
N ASP A 155 -7.17 -5.91 -11.99
CA ASP A 155 -6.26 -6.51 -11.01
C ASP A 155 -6.72 -6.25 -9.57
N LEU A 156 -7.09 -5.00 -9.25
CA LEU A 156 -7.67 -4.64 -7.97
C LEU A 156 -8.94 -5.45 -7.67
N SER A 157 -9.84 -5.55 -8.66
CA SER A 157 -11.10 -6.30 -8.53
C SER A 157 -10.84 -7.79 -8.27
N GLU A 158 -9.90 -8.40 -9.00
CA GLU A 158 -9.55 -9.81 -8.81
C GLU A 158 -8.95 -10.07 -7.42
N LEU A 159 -8.01 -9.22 -6.97
CA LEU A 159 -7.40 -9.33 -5.65
C LEU A 159 -8.45 -9.14 -4.54
N PHE A 160 -9.32 -8.16 -4.68
CA PHE A 160 -10.39 -7.91 -3.74
C PHE A 160 -11.32 -9.14 -3.60
N LYS A 161 -11.77 -9.71 -4.73
CA LYS A 161 -12.59 -10.92 -4.75
C LYS A 161 -11.86 -12.12 -4.13
N ALA A 162 -10.56 -12.29 -4.45
CA ALA A 162 -9.76 -13.36 -3.87
C ALA A 162 -9.64 -13.25 -2.35
N ILE A 163 -9.48 -12.02 -1.82
CA ILE A 163 -9.38 -11.78 -0.37
C ILE A 163 -10.72 -12.04 0.33
N ILE A 164 -11.85 -11.64 -0.27
CA ILE A 164 -13.20 -11.91 0.30
C ILE A 164 -13.45 -13.41 0.44
N LEU A 165 -12.97 -14.21 -0.49
CA LEU A 165 -13.16 -15.67 -0.48
C LEU A 165 -12.30 -16.38 0.58
N LEU A 166 -11.34 -15.70 1.21
CA LEU A 166 -10.55 -16.28 2.30
C LEU A 166 -11.40 -16.36 3.57
N GLU A 167 -11.61 -17.56 4.06
CA GLU A 167 -12.31 -17.80 5.31
C GLU A 167 -11.58 -17.20 6.51
N GLU A 168 -12.30 -16.92 7.59
CA GLU A 168 -11.72 -16.52 8.86
C GLU A 168 -10.80 -17.63 9.38
N GLY A 169 -9.57 -17.25 9.79
CA GLY A 169 -8.55 -18.21 10.22
C GLY A 169 -7.72 -18.83 9.11
N ASN A 170 -8.01 -18.54 7.83
CA ASN A 170 -7.18 -18.96 6.72
C ASN A 170 -5.74 -18.42 6.87
N HIS A 171 -4.76 -19.24 6.52
CA HIS A 171 -3.33 -18.89 6.63
C HIS A 171 -2.97 -17.62 5.84
N TYR A 172 -3.44 -17.49 4.60
CA TYR A 172 -3.19 -16.29 3.78
C TYR A 172 -3.88 -15.06 4.35
N ARG A 173 -5.07 -15.22 4.94
CA ARG A 173 -5.78 -14.13 5.62
C ARG A 173 -4.93 -13.54 6.74
N ARG A 174 -4.38 -14.37 7.61
CA ARG A 174 -3.50 -13.93 8.71
C ARG A 174 -2.24 -13.24 8.21
N ILE A 175 -1.65 -13.72 7.11
CA ILE A 175 -0.46 -13.10 6.53
C ILE A 175 -0.80 -11.73 5.93
N LEU A 176 -1.94 -11.59 5.27
CA LEU A 176 -2.42 -10.31 4.74
C LEU A 176 -2.69 -9.30 5.86
N GLU A 177 -3.28 -9.74 6.96
CA GLU A 177 -3.51 -8.90 8.15
C GLU A 177 -2.18 -8.44 8.77
N LEU A 178 -1.20 -9.34 8.86
CA LEU A 178 0.15 -8.98 9.30
C LEU A 178 0.79 -7.96 8.33
N TYR A 179 0.67 -8.18 7.02
CA TYR A 179 1.19 -7.25 6.03
C TYR A 179 0.47 -5.89 6.11
N ASN A 180 -0.84 -5.87 6.32
CA ASN A 180 -1.58 -4.63 6.50
C ASN A 180 -1.11 -3.86 7.75
N SER A 181 -0.80 -4.57 8.83
CA SER A 181 -0.31 -3.97 10.07
C SER A 181 1.10 -3.37 9.96
N THR A 182 1.86 -3.69 8.92
CA THR A 182 3.19 -3.09 8.71
C THR A 182 3.13 -1.59 8.47
N ASP A 183 2.00 -1.03 8.05
CA ASP A 183 1.81 0.42 7.87
C ASP A 183 1.86 1.20 9.19
N LEU A 184 1.70 0.53 10.32
CA LEU A 184 1.82 1.13 11.65
C LEU A 184 3.28 1.23 12.15
N ILE A 185 4.23 0.73 11.37
CA ILE A 185 5.65 0.70 11.73
C ILE A 185 6.41 1.69 10.85
N THR A 186 7.28 2.48 11.45
CA THR A 186 8.07 3.48 10.73
C THR A 186 8.96 2.85 9.67
N ARG A 187 9.11 3.52 8.52
CA ARG A 187 9.81 2.98 7.34
C ARG A 187 11.28 2.67 7.58
N ASN A 188 11.93 3.43 8.44
CA ASN A 188 13.35 3.25 8.80
C ASN A 188 13.55 2.33 10.02
N SER A 189 12.52 1.58 10.44
CA SER A 189 12.58 0.70 11.60
C SER A 189 13.12 -0.68 11.26
N SER A 190 14.01 -1.20 12.11
CA SER A 190 14.44 -2.59 12.08
C SER A 190 13.29 -3.57 12.36
N LEU A 191 12.27 -3.15 13.12
CA LEU A 191 11.08 -3.96 13.38
C LEU A 191 10.29 -4.21 12.10
N LEU A 192 10.24 -3.25 11.19
CA LEU A 192 9.60 -3.41 9.90
C LEU A 192 10.31 -4.48 9.05
N THR A 193 11.65 -4.47 9.06
CA THR A 193 12.45 -5.54 8.43
C THR A 193 12.08 -6.91 8.99
N LEU A 194 12.02 -7.06 10.33
CA LEU A 194 11.60 -8.33 10.96
C LEU A 194 10.18 -8.75 10.55
N SER A 195 9.27 -7.79 10.46
CA SER A 195 7.87 -8.06 10.06
C SER A 195 7.80 -8.60 8.64
N TYR A 196 8.53 -8.01 7.69
CA TYR A 196 8.59 -8.52 6.32
C TYR A 196 9.22 -9.91 6.24
N PHE A 197 10.29 -10.17 7.00
CA PHE A 197 10.86 -11.52 7.05
C PHE A 197 9.90 -12.53 7.67
N SER A 198 9.14 -12.16 8.71
CA SER A 198 8.12 -13.03 9.28
C SER A 198 7.06 -13.43 8.26
N ILE A 199 6.65 -12.49 7.39
CA ILE A 199 5.73 -12.73 6.27
C ILE A 199 6.36 -13.68 5.25
N LEU A 200 7.61 -13.43 4.83
CA LEU A 200 8.32 -14.26 3.87
C LEU A 200 8.54 -15.68 4.38
N GLU A 201 8.93 -15.82 5.64
CA GLU A 201 9.08 -17.12 6.30
C GLU A 201 7.75 -17.86 6.39
N ALA A 202 6.67 -17.17 6.78
CA ALA A 202 5.33 -17.77 6.82
C ALA A 202 4.84 -18.25 5.46
N LEU A 203 5.17 -17.53 4.38
CA LEU A 203 4.79 -17.91 3.02
C LEU A 203 5.62 -19.05 2.46
N LEU A 204 6.94 -19.04 2.68
CA LEU A 204 7.90 -19.80 1.85
C LEU A 204 8.68 -20.87 2.59
N THR A 205 8.78 -20.81 3.93
CA THR A 205 9.60 -21.79 4.66
C THR A 205 8.77 -22.94 5.21
N ASN A 206 9.38 -24.13 5.23
CA ASN A 206 8.77 -25.32 5.86
C ASN A 206 8.88 -25.24 7.40
N GLN A 207 8.23 -26.20 8.07
CA GLN A 207 8.18 -26.25 9.53
C GLN A 207 9.54 -26.58 10.18
N ASP A 208 10.42 -27.28 9.48
CA ASP A 208 11.70 -27.75 10.01
C ASP A 208 12.71 -26.61 10.22
N LYS A 209 12.45 -25.44 9.65
CA LYS A 209 13.27 -24.21 9.78
C LYS A 209 14.78 -24.40 9.52
N VAL A 210 15.15 -25.44 8.78
CA VAL A 210 16.55 -25.71 8.42
C VAL A 210 16.89 -24.95 7.13
N GLY A 211 18.00 -24.21 7.16
CA GLY A 211 18.50 -23.50 5.99
C GLY A 211 17.55 -22.43 5.45
N ILE A 212 16.89 -21.68 6.32
CA ILE A 212 15.87 -20.67 5.98
C ILE A 212 16.38 -19.70 4.89
N THR A 213 17.62 -19.19 5.01
CA THR A 213 18.21 -18.28 4.00
C THR A 213 18.18 -18.89 2.61
N LYS A 214 18.61 -20.15 2.48
CA LYS A 214 18.62 -20.86 1.19
C LYS A 214 17.21 -21.14 0.69
N GLN A 215 16.27 -21.44 1.58
CA GLN A 215 14.87 -21.61 1.20
C GLN A 215 14.27 -20.31 0.67
N LEU A 216 14.47 -19.19 1.36
CA LEU A 216 13.98 -17.88 0.93
C LEU A 216 14.59 -17.48 -0.42
N GLU A 217 15.92 -17.52 -0.55
CA GLU A 217 16.61 -17.21 -1.81
C GLU A 217 16.07 -18.05 -2.97
N ARG A 218 16.05 -19.38 -2.81
CA ARG A 218 15.65 -20.31 -3.88
C ARG A 218 14.19 -20.18 -4.26
N LYS A 219 13.30 -20.14 -3.25
CA LYS A 219 11.84 -20.12 -3.47
C LYS A 219 11.38 -18.76 -3.99
N THR A 220 11.93 -17.66 -3.48
CA THR A 220 11.67 -16.32 -4.03
C THR A 220 12.10 -16.23 -5.49
N LYS A 221 13.31 -16.67 -5.81
CA LYS A 221 13.81 -16.69 -7.20
C LYS A 221 12.91 -17.52 -8.12
N LEU A 222 12.46 -18.71 -7.66
CA LEU A 222 11.57 -19.55 -8.45
C LEU A 222 10.23 -18.85 -8.73
N LEU A 223 9.63 -18.25 -7.70
CA LEU A 223 8.36 -17.53 -7.87
C LEU A 223 8.51 -16.30 -8.75
N PHE A 224 9.65 -15.60 -8.68
CA PHE A 224 9.95 -14.48 -9.56
C PHE A 224 10.13 -14.89 -11.02
N ASN A 225 10.72 -16.05 -11.28
CA ASN A 225 10.81 -16.58 -12.65
C ASN A 225 9.43 -16.83 -13.28
N ILE A 226 8.41 -17.13 -12.47
CA ILE A 226 7.04 -17.39 -12.92
C ILE A 226 6.22 -16.08 -12.94
N GLY A 227 6.28 -15.30 -11.86
CA GLY A 227 5.44 -14.12 -11.64
C GLY A 227 6.11 -12.78 -11.99
N GLY A 228 7.33 -12.80 -12.54
CA GLY A 228 8.15 -11.62 -12.81
C GLY A 228 9.01 -11.19 -11.61
N GLU A 229 10.21 -10.71 -11.89
CA GLU A 229 11.21 -10.31 -10.89
C GLU A 229 10.92 -8.93 -10.28
N VAL A 230 11.33 -8.74 -9.03
CA VAL A 230 11.51 -7.41 -8.43
C VAL A 230 12.96 -7.02 -8.64
N ASP A 231 13.18 -5.99 -9.46
CA ASP A 231 14.52 -5.49 -9.71
C ASP A 231 15.12 -4.88 -8.43
N HIS A 232 16.24 -5.44 -7.98
CA HIS A 232 16.95 -4.97 -6.80
C HIS A 232 18.04 -3.93 -7.12
N VAL A 233 18.41 -3.78 -8.39
CA VAL A 233 19.49 -2.88 -8.83
C VAL A 233 19.26 -1.42 -8.43
N PRO A 234 18.06 -0.83 -8.54
CA PRO A 234 17.81 0.53 -8.08
C PRO A 234 18.07 0.74 -6.58
N PHE A 235 17.91 -0.31 -5.78
CA PHE A 235 18.09 -0.27 -4.33
C PHE A 235 19.54 -0.55 -3.92
N PHE A 236 20.16 -1.58 -4.47
CA PHE A 236 21.40 -2.16 -3.98
C PHE A 236 22.52 -2.24 -5.03
N GLY A 237 22.32 -1.65 -6.21
CA GLY A 237 23.33 -1.65 -7.27
C GLY A 237 23.63 -3.04 -7.81
N THR A 238 24.91 -3.34 -8.00
CA THR A 238 25.36 -4.56 -8.69
C THR A 238 25.48 -5.79 -7.79
N LEU A 239 24.88 -5.79 -6.59
CA LEU A 239 24.85 -7.00 -5.76
C LEU A 239 24.19 -8.15 -6.52
N THR A 240 24.79 -9.33 -6.46
CA THR A 240 24.12 -10.53 -6.95
C THR A 240 22.95 -10.90 -6.01
N ASN A 241 21.90 -11.49 -6.57
CA ASN A 241 20.72 -11.88 -5.79
C ASN A 241 21.09 -12.78 -4.58
N LYS A 242 22.04 -13.73 -4.78
CA LYS A 242 22.55 -14.57 -3.71
C LYS A 242 23.18 -13.77 -2.56
N ASN A 243 24.06 -12.82 -2.89
CA ASN A 243 24.74 -12.01 -1.90
C ASN A 243 23.76 -11.06 -1.19
N LEU A 244 22.78 -10.54 -1.92
CA LEU A 244 21.72 -9.70 -1.36
C LEU A 244 20.92 -10.48 -0.29
N TRP A 245 20.41 -11.66 -0.64
CA TRP A 245 19.63 -12.47 0.32
C TRP A 245 20.45 -12.92 1.53
N SER A 246 21.73 -13.24 1.36
CA SER A 246 22.62 -13.54 2.48
C SER A 246 22.72 -12.34 3.43
N LYS A 247 23.04 -11.14 2.90
CA LYS A 247 23.17 -9.92 3.71
C LYS A 247 21.86 -9.51 4.39
N LEU A 248 20.74 -9.60 3.67
CA LEU A 248 19.42 -9.29 4.24
C LEU A 248 19.07 -10.25 5.39
N TYR A 249 19.38 -11.55 5.24
CA TYR A 249 19.10 -12.52 6.28
C TYR A 249 20.04 -12.39 7.47
N ASP A 250 21.32 -12.10 7.25
CA ASP A 250 22.28 -11.81 8.31
C ASP A 250 21.83 -10.58 9.14
N LEU A 251 21.38 -9.51 8.46
CA LEU A 251 20.79 -8.35 9.11
C LEU A 251 19.57 -8.74 9.98
N ARG A 252 18.62 -9.48 9.40
CA ARG A 252 17.44 -9.98 10.10
C ARG A 252 17.82 -10.82 11.33
N SER A 253 18.81 -11.71 11.18
CA SER A 253 19.24 -12.59 12.26
C SER A 253 19.84 -11.78 13.42
N ASN A 254 20.69 -10.82 13.15
CA ASN A 254 21.29 -9.96 14.16
C ASN A 254 20.22 -9.14 14.91
N ILE A 255 19.26 -8.56 14.18
CA ILE A 255 18.14 -7.83 14.81
C ILE A 255 17.33 -8.75 15.72
N ALA A 256 16.97 -9.94 15.24
CA ALA A 256 16.13 -10.87 15.98
C ALA A 256 16.79 -11.41 17.27
N HIS A 257 18.12 -11.53 17.28
CA HIS A 257 18.89 -11.98 18.43
C HIS A 257 19.34 -10.85 19.36
N GLY A 258 19.06 -9.60 19.01
CA GLY A 258 19.49 -8.44 19.78
C GLY A 258 21.00 -8.23 19.78
N ASN A 259 21.70 -8.75 18.78
CA ASN A 259 23.12 -8.54 18.62
C ASN A 259 23.41 -7.08 18.23
N ASP A 260 24.59 -6.59 18.54
CA ASP A 260 25.10 -5.35 17.94
C ASP A 260 25.24 -5.56 16.44
N TYR A 261 24.61 -4.68 15.66
CA TYR A 261 24.70 -4.73 14.21
C TYR A 261 24.90 -3.34 13.60
N THR A 262 25.70 -3.32 12.56
CA THR A 262 25.77 -2.20 11.62
C THR A 262 25.18 -2.65 10.30
N ILE A 263 24.40 -1.79 9.68
CA ILE A 263 23.85 -2.10 8.35
C ILE A 263 25.04 -2.17 7.36
N ASP A 264 25.12 -3.28 6.60
CA ASP A 264 26.13 -3.44 5.54
C ASP A 264 26.03 -2.25 4.56
N ILE A 265 27.15 -1.67 4.19
CA ILE A 265 27.21 -0.50 3.30
C ILE A 265 26.46 -0.71 1.98
N ASN A 266 26.39 -1.96 1.49
CA ASN A 266 25.66 -2.29 0.26
C ASN A 266 24.13 -2.31 0.47
N LEU A 267 23.67 -2.44 1.71
CA LEU A 267 22.24 -2.37 2.05
C LEU A 267 21.79 -0.93 2.34
N ARG A 268 22.75 0.01 2.46
CA ARG A 268 22.54 1.45 2.70
C ARG A 268 21.93 1.73 4.07
N ASP A 269 20.59 1.63 4.18
CA ASP A 269 19.81 1.97 5.37
C ASP A 269 18.54 1.12 5.46
N PHE A 270 17.84 1.22 6.59
CA PHE A 270 16.58 0.50 6.80
C PHE A 270 15.47 0.95 5.85
N GLU A 271 15.42 2.21 5.46
CA GLU A 271 14.40 2.72 4.55
C GLU A 271 14.51 2.02 3.18
N THR A 272 15.74 1.92 2.65
CA THR A 272 16.05 1.22 1.40
C THR A 272 15.74 -0.27 1.50
N VAL A 273 16.15 -0.94 2.58
CA VAL A 273 15.87 -2.35 2.83
C VAL A 273 14.37 -2.61 2.90
N ASN A 274 13.65 -1.82 3.67
CA ASN A 274 12.22 -1.99 3.89
C ASN A 274 11.42 -1.67 2.62
N ALA A 275 11.82 -0.66 1.83
CA ALA A 275 11.19 -0.36 0.56
C ALA A 275 11.33 -1.53 -0.44
N TYR A 276 12.49 -2.15 -0.53
CA TYR A 276 12.70 -3.34 -1.35
C TYR A 276 11.88 -4.54 -0.85
N LEU A 277 11.95 -4.83 0.46
CA LEU A 277 11.21 -5.95 1.06
C LEU A 277 9.69 -5.80 0.90
N ASP A 278 9.17 -4.58 0.98
CA ASP A 278 7.77 -4.27 0.74
C ASP A 278 7.33 -4.66 -0.68
N LEU A 279 8.13 -4.30 -1.70
CA LEU A 279 7.88 -4.70 -3.08
C LEU A 279 7.93 -6.23 -3.27
N VAL A 280 8.90 -6.88 -2.64
CA VAL A 280 9.04 -8.36 -2.68
C VAL A 280 7.82 -9.01 -2.03
N VAL A 281 7.45 -8.59 -0.83
CA VAL A 281 6.33 -9.15 -0.07
C VAL A 281 5.01 -8.93 -0.79
N SER A 282 4.72 -7.71 -1.23
CA SER A 282 3.47 -7.40 -1.94
C SER A 282 3.33 -8.25 -3.21
N LYS A 283 4.41 -8.38 -3.99
CA LYS A 283 4.42 -9.20 -5.20
C LYS A 283 4.20 -10.69 -4.91
N LEU A 284 4.86 -11.22 -3.88
CA LEU A 284 4.71 -12.62 -3.50
C LEU A 284 3.32 -12.90 -2.95
N LEU A 285 2.74 -12.01 -2.15
CA LEU A 285 1.37 -12.12 -1.66
C LEU A 285 0.36 -12.11 -2.82
N ARG A 286 0.51 -11.17 -3.74
CA ARG A 286 -0.33 -11.09 -4.95
C ARG A 286 -0.25 -12.37 -5.77
N PHE A 287 0.95 -12.90 -5.97
CA PHE A 287 1.15 -14.18 -6.66
C PHE A 287 0.51 -15.35 -5.90
N SER A 288 0.71 -15.38 -4.57
CA SER A 288 0.19 -16.45 -3.72
C SER A 288 -1.32 -16.51 -3.69
N LEU A 289 -2.00 -15.37 -3.68
CA LEU A 289 -3.48 -15.32 -3.73
C LEU A 289 -4.04 -15.96 -4.99
N ARG A 290 -3.33 -15.82 -6.13
CA ARG A 290 -3.72 -16.41 -7.41
C ARG A 290 -3.31 -17.86 -7.58
N ASN A 291 -2.27 -18.31 -6.86
CA ASN A 291 -1.63 -19.60 -7.04
C ASN A 291 -1.42 -20.33 -5.70
N GLN A 292 -2.47 -20.38 -4.86
CA GLN A 292 -2.37 -20.89 -3.49
C GLN A 292 -1.79 -22.29 -3.41
N GLN A 293 -2.27 -23.21 -4.25
CA GLN A 293 -1.78 -24.60 -4.25
C GLN A 293 -0.30 -24.70 -4.59
N LEU A 294 0.15 -23.97 -5.62
CA LEU A 294 1.56 -23.95 -6.02
C LEU A 294 2.47 -23.48 -4.87
N VAL A 295 2.04 -22.46 -4.13
CA VAL A 295 2.81 -21.93 -3.00
C VAL A 295 2.83 -22.91 -1.83
N VAL A 296 1.71 -23.60 -1.55
CA VAL A 296 1.64 -24.68 -0.55
C VAL A 296 2.59 -25.83 -0.91
N ASP A 297 2.57 -26.27 -2.17
CA ASP A 297 3.45 -27.34 -2.64
C ASP A 297 4.92 -26.93 -2.57
N LEU A 298 5.23 -25.70 -2.98
CA LEU A 298 6.58 -25.15 -2.89
C LEU A 298 7.06 -25.02 -1.43
N LYS A 299 6.15 -24.71 -0.51
CA LYS A 299 6.47 -24.59 0.91
C LYS A 299 6.87 -25.92 1.53
N SER A 300 6.27 -27.01 1.06
CA SER A 300 6.53 -28.37 1.53
C SER A 300 7.81 -29.00 0.95
N CYS A 301 8.37 -28.44 -0.14
CA CYS A 301 9.67 -28.81 -0.71
C CYS A 301 10.83 -28.11 0.02
#